data_44b68a04563b1330bd2ee9f8b4d14461
#
_entry.id   44b68a04563b1330bd2ee9f8b4d14461
#
_cell.length_a   1.000
_cell.length_b   1.000
_cell.length_c   1.000
_cell.angle_alpha   90.00
_cell.angle_beta   90.00
_cell.angle_gamma   90.00
#
_symmetry.space_group_name_H-M   'P 1'
#
loop_
_entity.id
_entity.type
_entity.pdbx_description
1 polymer ?
#
loop_
_entity_poly.entity_id
_entity_poly.type
_entity_poly.pdbx_seq_one_letter_code
_entity_poly.pdbx_strand_id
1 'polypeptide(L)'
;MEAAWHKPGTATEASLMQGGAKPGPTGMFCLKENWPAFREKLKAQVYPYSKMKELFRIVGAPTEPEHVGVTRKYLLYRTDFVQLMRWRFNIYDLAKRGMFYDELVHATFDRMGTLAF
;
A
#
# COMPACT_ATOMS: atom_id res chain seq x y z
N MET A 1 -15.10 18.29 14.74
CA MET A 1 -15.14 16.80 14.74
C MET A 1 -13.70 16.33 14.93
N GLU A 2 -13.30 16.11 16.18
CA GLU A 2 -11.98 15.54 16.47
C GLU A 2 -11.93 14.13 15.90
N ALA A 3 -10.99 13.90 15.03
CA ALA A 3 -10.85 12.61 14.38
C ALA A 3 -10.42 11.56 15.42
N ALA A 4 -11.38 10.71 15.80
CA ALA A 4 -11.18 9.61 16.77
C ALA A 4 -10.02 8.66 16.42
N TRP A 5 -9.49 8.78 15.22
CA TRP A 5 -8.39 7.98 14.67
C TRP A 5 -7.00 8.39 15.13
N HIS A 6 -6.88 9.50 15.87
CA HIS A 6 -5.62 9.96 16.47
C HIS A 6 -5.45 9.63 17.94
N LYS A 7 -6.45 9.00 18.58
CA LYS A 7 -6.35 8.68 20.00
C LYS A 7 -5.65 7.33 20.19
N PRO A 8 -4.50 7.30 20.91
CA PRO A 8 -3.89 6.04 21.31
C PRO A 8 -4.89 5.15 22.05
N GLY A 9 -4.93 3.85 21.75
CA GLY A 9 -5.85 2.92 22.40
C GLY A 9 -7.28 2.91 21.85
N THR A 10 -7.51 3.49 20.67
CA THR A 10 -8.83 3.44 20.02
C THR A 10 -9.16 2.03 19.50
N ALA A 11 -10.45 1.76 19.26
CA ALA A 11 -10.91 0.52 18.63
C ALA A 11 -10.19 0.22 17.30
N THR A 12 -9.70 1.26 16.62
CA THR A 12 -8.92 1.16 15.38
C THR A 12 -7.56 0.51 15.60
N GLU A 13 -6.84 0.90 16.67
CA GLU A 13 -5.58 0.26 17.02
C GLU A 13 -5.80 -1.20 17.44
N ALA A 14 -6.87 -1.46 18.19
CA ALA A 14 -7.24 -2.83 18.55
C ALA A 14 -7.56 -3.68 17.31
N SER A 15 -8.24 -3.12 16.31
CA SER A 15 -8.53 -3.81 15.04
C SER A 15 -7.27 -4.07 14.21
N LEU A 16 -6.32 -3.13 14.20
CA LEU A 16 -5.01 -3.31 13.55
C LEU A 16 -4.18 -4.39 14.26
N MET A 17 -4.33 -4.50 15.58
CA MET A 17 -3.65 -5.52 16.38
C MET A 17 -4.22 -6.92 16.20
N GLN A 18 -5.51 -7.06 15.91
CA GLN A 18 -6.13 -8.35 15.60
C GLN A 18 -5.62 -8.97 14.30
N GLY A 19 -5.06 -8.18 13.40
CA GLY A 19 -4.37 -8.66 12.20
C GLY A 19 -2.96 -9.19 12.41
N GLY A 20 -2.46 -9.26 13.64
CA GLY A 20 -1.14 -9.82 13.99
C GLY A 20 0.03 -8.84 13.91
N ALA A 21 -0.17 -7.61 13.42
CA ALA A 21 0.87 -6.58 13.42
C ALA A 21 0.58 -5.54 14.49
N LYS A 22 1.33 -5.53 15.57
CA LYS A 22 1.27 -4.44 16.55
C LYS A 22 1.83 -3.18 15.91
N PRO A 23 1.08 -2.05 15.87
CA PRO A 23 1.65 -0.77 15.49
C PRO A 23 2.70 -0.36 16.52
N GLY A 24 3.87 0.04 16.06
CA GLY A 24 4.96 0.48 16.92
C GLY A 24 6.27 -0.28 16.70
N PRO A 25 7.32 0.07 17.43
CA PRO A 25 8.66 -0.54 17.26
C PRO A 25 8.64 -2.06 17.33
N THR A 26 7.92 -2.61 18.31
CA THR A 26 7.81 -4.06 18.51
C THR A 26 7.19 -4.79 17.29
N GLY A 27 6.16 -4.21 16.68
CA GLY A 27 5.53 -4.79 15.49
C GLY A 27 6.46 -4.79 14.27
N MET A 28 7.26 -3.75 14.11
CA MET A 28 8.25 -3.68 13.02
C MET A 28 9.41 -4.66 13.21
N PHE A 29 9.87 -4.89 14.45
CA PHE A 29 10.86 -5.92 14.74
C PHE A 29 10.34 -7.31 14.40
N CYS A 30 9.13 -7.66 14.83
CA CYS A 30 8.51 -8.95 14.51
C CYS A 30 8.35 -9.13 12.98
N LEU A 31 7.99 -8.06 12.26
CA LEU A 31 7.89 -8.11 10.80
C LEU A 31 9.25 -8.35 10.15
N LYS A 32 10.30 -7.68 10.62
CA LYS A 32 11.66 -7.82 10.08
C LYS A 32 12.18 -9.25 10.26
N GLU A 33 12.00 -9.83 11.45
CA GLU A 33 12.41 -11.19 11.74
C GLU A 33 11.66 -12.24 10.90
N ASN A 34 10.36 -12.01 10.67
CA ASN A 34 9.49 -12.92 9.93
C ASN A 34 9.34 -12.54 8.44
N TRP A 35 10.09 -11.55 7.97
CA TRP A 35 9.97 -11.03 6.61
C TRP A 35 10.05 -12.09 5.50
N PRO A 36 10.99 -13.05 5.52
CA PRO A 36 11.07 -14.06 4.48
C PRO A 36 9.79 -14.90 4.37
N ALA A 37 9.26 -15.37 5.50
CA ALA A 37 8.03 -16.16 5.54
C ALA A 37 6.81 -15.33 5.13
N PHE A 38 6.74 -14.09 5.57
CA PHE A 38 5.68 -13.16 5.21
C PHE A 38 5.69 -12.82 3.71
N ARG A 39 6.86 -12.58 3.13
CA ARG A 39 7.05 -12.33 1.70
C ARG A 39 6.54 -13.48 0.84
N GLU A 40 6.85 -14.72 1.21
CA GLU A 40 6.38 -15.90 0.46
C GLU A 40 4.85 -16.03 0.53
N LYS A 41 4.24 -15.77 1.69
CA LYS A 41 2.78 -15.73 1.83
C LYS A 41 2.15 -14.63 0.95
N LEU A 42 2.75 -13.44 0.91
CA LEU A 42 2.28 -12.35 0.04
C LEU A 42 2.36 -12.75 -1.44
N LYS A 43 3.48 -13.32 -1.88
CA LYS A 43 3.64 -13.76 -3.28
C LYS A 43 2.61 -14.82 -3.68
N ALA A 44 2.22 -15.69 -2.76
CA ALA A 44 1.20 -16.69 -3.02
C ALA A 44 -0.22 -16.11 -3.14
N GLN A 45 -0.48 -14.95 -2.55
CA GLN A 45 -1.81 -14.33 -2.48
C GLN A 45 -2.00 -13.19 -3.48
N VAL A 46 -0.91 -12.52 -3.89
CA VAL A 46 -0.97 -11.33 -4.73
C VAL A 46 -0.61 -11.69 -6.17
N TYR A 47 -1.48 -11.36 -7.09
CA TYR A 47 -1.19 -11.49 -8.51
C TYR A 47 -0.10 -10.50 -8.96
N PRO A 48 0.84 -10.91 -9.81
CA PRO A 48 1.75 -9.97 -10.47
C PRO A 48 0.99 -8.89 -11.22
N TYR A 49 1.55 -7.67 -11.29
CA TYR A 49 0.94 -6.54 -11.98
C TYR A 49 0.54 -6.86 -13.43
N SER A 50 1.41 -7.52 -14.17
CA SER A 50 1.16 -7.95 -15.56
C SER A 50 -0.08 -8.84 -15.68
N LYS A 51 -0.24 -9.78 -14.75
CA LYS A 51 -1.39 -10.70 -14.72
C LYS A 51 -2.68 -9.96 -14.40
N MET A 52 -2.66 -9.03 -13.44
CA MET A 52 -3.82 -8.21 -13.13
C MET A 52 -4.22 -7.33 -14.30
N LYS A 53 -3.26 -6.72 -14.98
CA LYS A 53 -3.51 -5.89 -16.15
C LYS A 53 -4.12 -6.69 -17.31
N GLU A 54 -3.65 -7.92 -17.52
CA GLU A 54 -4.23 -8.85 -18.50
C GLU A 54 -5.68 -9.18 -18.19
N LEU A 55 -5.98 -9.55 -16.94
CA LEU A 55 -7.34 -9.86 -16.49
C LEU A 55 -8.29 -8.67 -16.70
N PHE A 56 -7.84 -7.45 -16.37
CA PHE A 56 -8.64 -6.24 -16.61
C PHE A 56 -8.92 -5.99 -18.08
N ARG A 57 -7.95 -6.26 -18.97
CA ARG A 57 -8.17 -6.18 -20.41
C ARG A 57 -9.21 -7.17 -20.91
N ILE A 58 -9.19 -8.40 -20.41
CA ILE A 58 -10.14 -9.46 -20.80
C ILE A 58 -11.58 -9.05 -20.47
N VAL A 59 -11.79 -8.43 -19.31
CA VAL A 59 -13.13 -7.99 -18.88
C VAL A 59 -13.51 -6.57 -19.36
N GLY A 60 -12.65 -5.92 -20.15
CA GLY A 60 -12.89 -4.57 -20.66
C GLY A 60 -12.79 -3.47 -19.57
N ALA A 61 -12.15 -3.75 -18.45
CA ALA A 61 -11.96 -2.78 -17.37
C ALA A 61 -10.79 -1.81 -17.67
N PRO A 62 -10.81 -0.59 -17.10
CA PRO A 62 -9.71 0.36 -17.21
C PRO A 62 -8.40 -0.23 -16.71
N THR A 63 -7.33 -0.08 -17.50
CA THR A 63 -5.99 -0.59 -17.16
C THR A 63 -4.96 0.51 -16.94
N GLU A 64 -5.30 1.74 -17.32
CA GLU A 64 -4.45 2.91 -17.12
C GLU A 64 -5.24 4.01 -16.41
N PRO A 65 -4.57 4.86 -15.61
CA PRO A 65 -5.23 5.97 -14.92
C PRO A 65 -6.00 6.89 -15.86
N GLU A 66 -5.47 7.11 -17.05
CA GLU A 66 -6.05 7.98 -18.06
C GLU A 66 -7.41 7.48 -18.55
N HIS A 67 -7.66 6.17 -18.52
CA HIS A 67 -8.95 5.58 -18.90
C HIS A 67 -10.11 5.99 -17.97
N VAL A 68 -9.78 6.45 -16.78
CA VAL A 68 -10.75 6.97 -15.79
C VAL A 68 -10.60 8.47 -15.55
N GLY A 69 -9.89 9.17 -16.46
CA GLY A 69 -9.71 10.63 -16.38
C GLY A 69 -8.71 11.11 -15.35
N VAL A 70 -7.84 10.23 -14.84
CA VAL A 70 -6.82 10.55 -13.85
C VAL A 70 -5.46 10.63 -14.53
N THR A 71 -4.74 11.75 -14.36
CA THR A 71 -3.37 11.85 -14.86
C THR A 71 -2.39 11.17 -13.89
N ARG A 72 -1.27 10.64 -14.40
CA ARG A 72 -0.22 10.02 -13.59
C ARG A 72 0.40 11.01 -12.60
N LYS A 73 0.58 12.27 -13.01
CA LYS A 73 1.04 13.34 -12.13
C LYS A 73 0.10 13.57 -10.94
N TYR A 74 -1.22 13.55 -11.19
CA TYR A 74 -2.21 13.67 -10.13
C TYR A 74 -2.18 12.44 -9.21
N LEU A 75 -2.05 11.25 -9.79
CA LEU A 75 -1.93 10.00 -9.03
C LEU A 75 -0.70 10.01 -8.11
N LEU A 76 0.46 10.41 -8.64
CA LEU A 76 1.69 10.59 -7.84
C LEU A 76 1.46 11.53 -6.66
N TYR A 77 0.90 12.71 -6.92
CA TYR A 77 0.60 13.68 -5.87
C TYR A 77 -0.33 13.12 -4.80
N ARG A 78 -1.32 12.32 -5.21
CA ARG A 78 -2.29 11.72 -4.27
C ARG A 78 -1.75 10.50 -3.51
N THR A 79 -0.70 9.87 -4.00
CA THR A 79 -0.09 8.70 -3.35
C THR A 79 0.33 9.00 -1.91
N ASP A 80 0.80 10.20 -1.61
CA ASP A 80 1.15 10.63 -0.25
C ASP A 80 -0.03 10.64 0.73
N PHE A 81 -1.25 10.79 0.21
CA PHE A 81 -2.46 10.89 1.01
C PHE A 81 -3.23 9.58 1.13
N VAL A 82 -2.87 8.56 0.37
CA VAL A 82 -3.60 7.28 0.34
C VAL A 82 -3.68 6.62 1.72
N GLN A 83 -2.63 6.70 2.50
CA GLN A 83 -2.61 6.17 3.87
C GLN A 83 -3.65 6.84 4.79
N LEU A 84 -4.05 8.08 4.50
CA LEU A 84 -5.01 8.85 5.30
C LEU A 84 -6.47 8.57 4.93
N MET A 85 -6.71 7.87 3.82
CA MET A 85 -8.06 7.62 3.31
C MET A 85 -8.81 6.54 4.08
N ARG A 86 -8.11 5.63 4.76
CA ARG A 86 -8.71 4.51 5.49
C ARG A 86 -7.98 4.24 6.80
N TRP A 87 -8.72 3.72 7.75
CA TRP A 87 -8.24 3.35 9.08
C TRP A 87 -7.49 2.00 9.09
N ARG A 88 -7.52 1.26 7.99
CA ARG A 88 -6.88 -0.04 7.89
C ARG A 88 -5.45 0.13 7.44
N PHE A 89 -4.57 -0.61 8.10
CA PHE A 89 -3.17 -0.73 7.71
C PHE A 89 -3.05 -1.20 6.27
N ASN A 90 -2.27 -0.51 5.48
CA ASN A 90 -2.08 -0.79 4.06
C ASN A 90 -0.58 -0.78 3.69
N ILE A 91 -0.28 -1.03 2.42
CA ILE A 91 1.11 -1.11 1.94
C ILE A 91 1.87 0.22 2.11
N TYR A 92 1.19 1.36 2.03
CA TYR A 92 1.82 2.67 2.20
C TYR A 92 2.21 2.92 3.66
N ASP A 93 1.38 2.47 4.61
CA ASP A 93 1.73 2.50 6.04
C ASP A 93 2.97 1.65 6.30
N LEU A 94 3.01 0.45 5.70
CA LEU A 94 4.17 -0.44 5.79
C LEU A 94 5.41 0.22 5.19
N ALA A 95 5.30 0.79 4.01
CA ALA A 95 6.40 1.42 3.31
C ALA A 95 6.99 2.60 4.08
N LYS A 96 6.12 3.47 4.64
CA LYS A 96 6.56 4.61 5.45
C LYS A 96 7.21 4.18 6.75
N ARG A 97 6.63 3.21 7.46
CA ARG A 97 7.22 2.67 8.70
C ARG A 97 8.50 1.88 8.44
N GLY A 98 8.58 1.20 7.32
CA GLY A 98 9.76 0.45 6.88
C GLY A 98 10.84 1.31 6.25
N MET A 99 10.62 2.62 6.09
CA MET A 99 11.55 3.59 5.50
C MET A 99 11.91 3.30 4.03
N PHE A 100 11.04 2.60 3.28
CA PHE A 100 11.22 2.32 1.85
C PHE A 100 10.14 2.95 0.96
N TYR A 101 9.41 3.92 1.49
CA TYR A 101 8.33 4.58 0.77
C TYR A 101 8.82 5.30 -0.49
N ASP A 102 9.92 6.04 -0.40
CA ASP A 102 10.48 6.78 -1.53
C ASP A 102 10.94 5.82 -2.64
N GLU A 103 11.58 4.71 -2.27
CA GLU A 103 11.94 3.66 -3.22
C GLU A 103 10.72 3.06 -3.92
N LEU A 104 9.62 2.83 -3.19
CA LEU A 104 8.37 2.34 -3.74
C LEU A 104 7.77 3.33 -4.75
N VAL A 105 7.76 4.63 -4.42
CA VAL A 105 7.26 5.69 -5.30
C VAL A 105 8.12 5.79 -6.56
N HIS A 106 9.43 5.81 -6.41
CA HIS A 106 10.37 5.83 -7.54
C HIS A 106 10.20 4.60 -8.44
N ALA A 107 10.15 3.41 -7.89
CA ALA A 107 9.94 2.18 -8.66
C ALA A 107 8.59 2.17 -9.41
N THR A 108 7.60 2.93 -8.94
CA THR A 108 6.28 3.00 -9.57
C THR A 108 6.19 4.06 -10.65
N PHE A 109 6.73 5.26 -10.40
CA PHE A 109 6.48 6.45 -11.24
C PHE A 109 7.68 6.94 -12.04
N ASP A 110 8.89 6.48 -11.77
CA ASP A 110 10.06 6.84 -12.55
C ASP A 110 9.99 6.27 -13.98
N ARG A 111 10.88 6.76 -14.83
CA ARG A 111 10.93 6.49 -16.28
C ARG A 111 10.81 5.00 -16.66
N MET A 112 11.26 4.11 -15.79
CA MET A 112 11.20 2.65 -15.98
C MET A 112 10.13 2.01 -15.09
N GLY A 113 9.37 2.79 -14.36
CA GLY A 113 8.34 2.31 -13.44
C GLY A 113 7.06 1.85 -14.14
N THR A 114 6.20 1.18 -13.40
CA THR A 114 4.92 0.64 -13.91
C THR A 114 3.94 1.73 -14.34
N LEU A 115 4.05 2.93 -13.78
CA LEU A 115 3.24 4.11 -14.06
C LEU A 115 4.10 5.31 -14.49
N ALA A 116 5.21 5.05 -15.19
CA ALA A 116 6.11 6.09 -15.69
C ALA A 116 5.38 7.15 -16.54
N PHE A 117 5.83 8.42 -16.44
CA PHE A 117 5.30 9.54 -17.23
C PHE A 117 6.40 10.48 -17.68
#